data_f08942d820e1c6b8a49382fc1b2bc847
#
_entry.id   f08942d820e1c6b8a49382fc1b2bc847
#
_cell.length_a   1.000
_cell.length_b   1.000
_cell.length_c   1.000
_cell.angle_alpha   90.00
_cell.angle_beta   90.00
_cell.angle_gamma   90.00
#
_symmetry.space_group_name_H-M   'P 1'
#
loop_
_entity.id
_entity.type
_entity.pdbx_description
1 polymer ?
#
loop_
_entity_poly.entity_id
_entity_poly.type
_entity_poly.pdbx_seq_one_letter_code
_entity_poly.pdbx_strand_id
1 'polypeptide(L)'
;KTEINNSISPLTRFLLLAGVVYAGWQLLYDLVLLPDGRLDTFLSLSGVRLASGLLTLLGWDVEISGRVITCLGHRGVEINNGCNGLHLLGLYAGFIIAYPGPWKQRTLFLTGGLILLYLANAVRIGFFAVFNASLPEYWHVAHDYSSYVFFYPIVLSFWYLWTVYNQQEQIIAAS
;
A
#
# COMPACT_ATOMS: atom_id res chain seq x y z
N LYS A 1 32.63 -5.46 39.30
CA LYS A 1 32.19 -4.37 38.42
C LYS A 1 31.30 -4.99 37.37
N THR A 2 29.98 -4.92 37.57
CA THR A 2 28.98 -5.33 36.62
C THR A 2 28.99 -4.28 35.50
N GLU A 3 29.55 -4.63 34.36
CA GLU A 3 29.38 -3.85 33.14
C GLU A 3 27.91 -3.96 32.77
N ILE A 4 27.14 -2.90 32.96
CA ILE A 4 25.80 -2.74 32.43
C ILE A 4 25.97 -2.61 30.92
N ASN A 5 25.82 -3.75 30.24
CA ASN A 5 25.83 -3.80 28.77
C ASN A 5 24.55 -3.08 28.28
N ASN A 6 24.69 -1.78 28.03
CA ASN A 6 23.62 -0.90 27.53
C ASN A 6 23.31 -1.20 26.04
N SER A 7 23.27 -2.44 25.63
CA SER A 7 22.85 -2.80 24.29
C SER A 7 21.33 -2.70 24.19
N ILE A 8 20.87 -1.74 23.39
CA ILE A 8 19.45 -1.58 23.04
C ILE A 8 18.93 -2.92 22.53
N SER A 9 17.79 -3.39 23.05
CA SER A 9 17.22 -4.67 22.62
C SER A 9 16.93 -4.67 21.12
N PRO A 10 17.01 -5.82 20.43
CA PRO A 10 16.69 -5.90 19.00
C PRO A 10 15.31 -5.35 18.63
N LEU A 11 14.33 -5.57 19.50
CA LEU A 11 12.98 -5.03 19.35
C LEU A 11 12.97 -3.50 19.46
N THR A 12 13.66 -2.93 20.45
CA THR A 12 13.74 -1.47 20.61
C THR A 12 14.43 -0.82 19.42
N ARG A 13 15.53 -1.42 18.93
CA ARG A 13 16.23 -0.95 17.73
C ARG A 13 15.31 -0.98 16.50
N PHE A 14 14.55 -2.06 16.32
CA PHE A 14 13.59 -2.17 15.23
C PHE A 14 12.50 -1.09 15.32
N LEU A 15 11.89 -0.90 16.51
CA LEU A 15 10.85 0.10 16.72
C LEU A 15 11.35 1.53 16.48
N LEU A 16 12.55 1.85 16.94
CA LEU A 16 13.17 3.15 16.66
C LEU A 16 13.40 3.35 15.15
N LEU A 17 13.94 2.35 14.46
CA LEU A 17 14.18 2.44 13.03
C LEU A 17 12.87 2.56 12.25
N ALA A 18 11.88 1.76 12.60
CA ALA A 18 10.53 1.83 11.98
C ALA A 18 9.90 3.22 12.21
N GLY A 19 10.02 3.78 13.40
CA GLY A 19 9.56 5.13 13.71
C GLY A 19 10.27 6.22 12.89
N VAL A 20 11.60 6.13 12.77
CA VAL A 20 12.39 7.07 11.95
C VAL A 20 12.01 6.95 10.46
N VAL A 21 11.87 5.72 9.93
CA VAL A 21 11.48 5.49 8.54
C VAL A 21 10.06 6.00 8.29
N TYR A 22 9.13 5.75 9.22
CA TYR A 22 7.76 6.26 9.11
C TYR A 22 7.72 7.80 9.13
N ALA A 23 8.40 8.43 10.10
CA ALA A 23 8.47 9.89 10.19
C ALA A 23 9.15 10.50 8.95
N GLY A 24 10.24 9.88 8.48
CA GLY A 24 10.92 10.28 7.26
C GLY A 24 10.03 10.17 6.03
N TRP A 25 9.22 9.09 5.94
CA TRP A 25 8.24 8.93 4.87
C TRP A 25 7.16 10.03 4.91
N GLN A 26 6.60 10.32 6.09
CA GLN A 26 5.59 11.37 6.24
C GLN A 26 6.14 12.74 5.84
N LEU A 27 7.35 13.09 6.31
CA LEU A 27 8.00 14.34 5.93
C LEU A 27 8.29 14.41 4.43
N LEU A 28 8.79 13.33 3.83
CA LEU A 28 9.02 13.26 2.39
C LEU A 28 7.71 13.43 1.61
N TYR A 29 6.66 12.76 2.05
CA TYR A 29 5.36 12.85 1.39
C TYR A 29 4.79 14.28 1.51
N ASP A 30 4.67 14.81 2.71
CA ASP A 30 4.00 16.10 2.95
C ASP A 30 4.77 17.30 2.40
N LEU A 31 6.11 17.26 2.44
CA LEU A 31 6.94 18.40 2.05
C LEU A 31 7.41 18.35 0.58
N VAL A 32 7.45 17.16 -0.02
CA VAL A 32 8.04 16.99 -1.37
C VAL A 32 7.03 16.38 -2.35
N LEU A 33 6.52 15.18 -2.04
CA LEU A 33 5.72 14.44 -3.02
C LEU A 33 4.33 15.03 -3.21
N LEU A 34 3.67 15.44 -2.14
CA LEU A 34 2.34 16.03 -2.19
C LEU A 34 2.33 17.41 -2.90
N PRO A 35 3.25 18.35 -2.61
CA PRO A 35 3.35 19.60 -3.36
C PRO A 35 3.75 19.41 -4.83
N ASP A 36 4.62 18.45 -5.16
CA ASP A 36 4.97 18.11 -6.55
C ASP A 36 3.78 17.45 -7.28
N GLY A 37 3.04 16.59 -6.62
CA GLY A 37 1.81 15.96 -7.10
C GLY A 37 1.95 15.00 -8.29
N ARG A 38 3.13 14.87 -8.90
CA ARG A 38 3.34 14.03 -10.10
C ARG A 38 3.15 12.56 -9.82
N LEU A 39 3.69 12.08 -8.70
CA LEU A 39 3.58 10.67 -8.31
C LEU A 39 2.13 10.31 -7.96
N ASP A 40 1.45 11.16 -7.20
CA ASP A 40 0.02 11.01 -6.89
C ASP A 40 -0.83 10.99 -8.16
N THR A 41 -0.57 11.92 -9.08
CA THR A 41 -1.27 11.99 -10.37
C THR A 41 -1.01 10.73 -11.20
N PHE A 42 0.24 10.28 -11.29
CA PHE A 42 0.59 9.06 -12.01
C PHE A 42 -0.13 7.83 -11.45
N LEU A 43 -0.11 7.63 -10.13
CA LEU A 43 -0.76 6.50 -9.47
C LEU A 43 -2.28 6.55 -9.63
N SER A 44 -2.90 7.72 -9.51
CA SER A 44 -4.33 7.87 -9.71
C SER A 44 -4.74 7.58 -11.16
N LEU A 45 -4.06 8.17 -12.14
CA LEU A 45 -4.37 7.97 -13.56
C LEU A 45 -4.13 6.52 -14.01
N SER A 46 -2.99 5.94 -13.63
CA SER A 46 -2.68 4.55 -13.98
C SER A 46 -3.61 3.56 -13.28
N GLY A 47 -3.96 3.80 -12.01
CA GLY A 47 -4.93 3.01 -11.26
C GLY A 47 -6.32 3.05 -11.88
N VAL A 48 -6.81 4.23 -12.26
CA VAL A 48 -8.10 4.39 -12.96
C VAL A 48 -8.10 3.64 -14.29
N ARG A 49 -7.04 3.76 -15.11
CA ARG A 49 -6.93 3.04 -16.38
C ARG A 49 -6.93 1.52 -16.19
N LEU A 50 -6.18 1.03 -15.22
CA LEU A 50 -6.12 -0.41 -14.92
C LEU A 50 -7.48 -0.91 -14.41
N ALA A 51 -8.13 -0.18 -13.51
CA ALA A 51 -9.47 -0.51 -13.00
C ALA A 51 -10.51 -0.53 -14.12
N SER A 52 -10.49 0.47 -15.01
CA SER A 52 -11.38 0.52 -16.19
C SER A 52 -11.16 -0.69 -17.10
N GLY A 53 -9.89 -1.04 -17.40
CA GLY A 53 -9.58 -2.22 -18.22
C GLY A 53 -10.10 -3.52 -17.57
N LEU A 54 -9.93 -3.69 -16.26
CA LEU A 54 -10.44 -4.86 -15.53
C LEU A 54 -11.98 -4.93 -15.58
N LEU A 55 -12.68 -3.81 -15.36
CA LEU A 55 -14.14 -3.75 -15.40
C LEU A 55 -14.67 -4.03 -16.83
N THR A 56 -14.04 -3.45 -17.85
CA THR A 56 -14.41 -3.70 -19.25
C THR A 56 -14.24 -5.19 -19.61
N LEU A 57 -13.17 -5.84 -19.16
CA LEU A 57 -12.98 -7.29 -19.33
C LEU A 57 -14.07 -8.13 -18.64
N LEU A 58 -14.63 -7.61 -17.56
CA LEU A 58 -15.77 -8.23 -16.85
C LEU A 58 -17.14 -7.87 -17.46
N GLY A 59 -17.17 -7.12 -18.58
CA GLY A 59 -18.38 -6.75 -19.29
C GLY A 59 -19.12 -5.51 -18.76
N TRP A 60 -18.47 -4.71 -17.91
CA TRP A 60 -19.03 -3.45 -17.40
C TRP A 60 -18.85 -2.33 -18.42
N ASP A 61 -19.85 -1.47 -18.53
CA ASP A 61 -19.76 -0.21 -19.28
C ASP A 61 -19.09 0.85 -18.40
N VAL A 62 -17.89 1.30 -18.80
CA VAL A 62 -17.03 2.16 -17.98
C VAL A 62 -16.45 3.28 -18.82
N GLU A 63 -16.60 4.51 -18.33
CA GLU A 63 -16.00 5.70 -18.88
C GLU A 63 -14.95 6.27 -17.92
N ILE A 64 -13.87 6.82 -18.46
CA ILE A 64 -12.85 7.50 -17.69
C ILE A 64 -12.62 8.93 -18.19
N SER A 65 -12.51 9.88 -17.26
CA SER A 65 -12.14 11.27 -17.56
C SER A 65 -11.12 11.74 -16.53
N GLY A 66 -9.82 11.76 -16.92
CA GLY A 66 -8.73 12.05 -16.01
C GLY A 66 -8.67 11.06 -14.85
N ARG A 67 -8.84 11.56 -13.62
CA ARG A 67 -8.84 10.77 -12.36
C ARG A 67 -10.23 10.24 -11.98
N VAL A 68 -11.23 10.46 -12.82
CA VAL A 68 -12.62 10.04 -12.56
C VAL A 68 -12.92 8.76 -13.33
N ILE A 69 -13.52 7.78 -12.66
CA ILE A 69 -14.06 6.56 -13.24
C ILE A 69 -15.57 6.52 -13.04
N THR A 70 -16.31 6.29 -14.12
CA THR A 70 -17.77 6.25 -14.14
C THR A 70 -18.23 4.88 -14.62
N CYS A 71 -19.17 4.26 -13.94
CA CYS A 71 -19.74 2.97 -14.30
C CYS A 71 -21.24 3.12 -14.59
N LEU A 72 -21.71 2.49 -15.69
CA LEU A 72 -23.12 2.47 -16.10
C LEU A 72 -23.77 3.87 -16.28
N GLY A 73 -23.00 4.90 -16.63
CA GLY A 73 -23.50 6.27 -16.79
C GLY A 73 -23.97 6.95 -15.50
N HIS A 74 -23.66 6.36 -14.33
CA HIS A 74 -23.95 6.94 -13.01
C HIS A 74 -22.91 7.98 -12.63
N ARG A 75 -23.02 8.53 -11.39
CA ARG A 75 -22.09 9.51 -10.84
C ARG A 75 -20.68 8.90 -10.75
N GLY A 76 -19.69 9.57 -11.36
CA GLY A 76 -18.30 9.14 -11.34
C GLY A 76 -17.65 9.25 -9.95
N VAL A 77 -16.62 8.45 -9.73
CA VAL A 77 -15.76 8.46 -8.54
C VAL A 77 -14.42 9.06 -8.90
N GLU A 78 -14.02 10.13 -8.23
CA GLU A 78 -12.71 10.76 -8.39
C GLU A 78 -11.69 10.13 -7.43
N ILE A 79 -10.53 9.75 -7.97
CA ILE A 79 -9.44 9.15 -7.20
C ILE A 79 -8.45 10.24 -6.79
N ASN A 80 -8.65 10.75 -5.59
CA ASN A 80 -7.82 11.79 -4.98
C ASN A 80 -6.49 11.22 -4.43
N ASN A 81 -5.57 12.12 -4.06
CA ASN A 81 -4.24 11.77 -3.54
C ASN A 81 -4.31 10.82 -2.34
N GLY A 82 -5.25 10.98 -1.42
CA GLY A 82 -5.45 10.05 -0.29
C GLY A 82 -6.02 8.67 -0.68
N CYS A 83 -6.55 8.49 -1.91
CA CYS A 83 -7.19 7.25 -2.37
C CYS A 83 -6.37 6.46 -3.38
N ASN A 84 -5.19 6.95 -3.78
CA ASN A 84 -4.33 6.31 -4.79
C ASN A 84 -3.41 5.22 -4.25
N GLY A 85 -3.43 4.99 -2.93
CA GLY A 85 -2.66 3.96 -2.25
C GLY A 85 -1.22 4.34 -1.90
N LEU A 86 -0.73 5.53 -2.28
CA LEU A 86 0.68 5.93 -2.10
C LEU A 86 1.15 5.87 -0.64
N HIS A 87 0.33 6.34 0.31
CA HIS A 87 0.67 6.25 1.73
C HIS A 87 0.93 4.82 2.19
N LEU A 88 0.12 3.90 1.72
CA LEU A 88 0.23 2.50 2.10
C LEU A 88 1.43 1.81 1.43
N LEU A 89 1.71 2.16 0.18
CA LEU A 89 2.93 1.71 -0.51
C LEU A 89 4.18 2.15 0.27
N GLY A 90 4.21 3.41 0.74
CA GLY A 90 5.31 3.92 1.55
C GLY A 90 5.42 3.25 2.92
N LEU A 91 4.29 3.04 3.60
CA LEU A 91 4.27 2.33 4.89
C LEU A 91 4.78 0.89 4.75
N TYR A 92 4.32 0.17 3.72
CA TYR A 92 4.79 -1.17 3.41
C TYR A 92 6.29 -1.20 3.12
N ALA A 93 6.76 -0.34 2.22
CA ALA A 93 8.17 -0.24 1.87
C ALA A 93 9.03 0.09 3.09
N GLY A 94 8.59 1.04 3.91
CA GLY A 94 9.27 1.43 5.14
C GLY A 94 9.46 0.27 6.10
N PHE A 95 8.44 -0.57 6.31
CA PHE A 95 8.56 -1.75 7.16
C PHE A 95 9.58 -2.77 6.60
N ILE A 96 9.49 -3.11 5.31
CA ILE A 96 10.42 -4.06 4.68
C ILE A 96 11.87 -3.55 4.75
N ILE A 97 12.09 -2.24 4.62
CA ILE A 97 13.41 -1.63 4.74
C ILE A 97 13.92 -1.63 6.19
N ALA A 98 13.05 -1.30 7.14
CA ALA A 98 13.40 -1.19 8.56
C ALA A 98 13.69 -2.55 9.20
N TYR A 99 12.97 -3.61 8.81
CA TYR A 99 13.16 -4.93 9.39
C TYR A 99 14.42 -5.60 8.81
N PRO A 100 15.31 -6.14 9.67
CA PRO A 100 16.54 -6.78 9.21
C PRO A 100 16.26 -8.02 8.34
N GLY A 101 17.10 -8.23 7.32
CA GLY A 101 17.00 -9.39 6.44
C GLY A 101 17.95 -9.28 5.24
N PRO A 102 18.19 -10.40 4.52
CA PRO A 102 19.09 -10.45 3.40
C PRO A 102 18.62 -9.57 2.22
N TRP A 103 19.55 -8.93 1.53
CA TRP A 103 19.25 -7.96 0.49
C TRP A 103 18.43 -8.53 -0.67
N LYS A 104 18.75 -9.73 -1.14
CA LYS A 104 18.05 -10.36 -2.27
C LYS A 104 16.56 -10.60 -1.97
N GLN A 105 16.27 -11.15 -0.79
CA GLN A 105 14.89 -11.41 -0.39
C GLN A 105 14.15 -10.10 -0.08
N ARG A 106 14.84 -9.12 0.53
CA ARG A 106 14.26 -7.79 0.75
C ARG A 106 13.78 -7.17 -0.56
N THR A 107 14.59 -7.23 -1.62
CA THR A 107 14.21 -6.72 -2.94
C THR A 107 13.00 -7.48 -3.49
N LEU A 108 12.97 -8.82 -3.35
CA LEU A 108 11.83 -9.63 -3.81
C LEU A 108 10.53 -9.27 -3.07
N PHE A 109 10.58 -9.23 -1.74
CA PHE A 109 9.40 -8.86 -0.93
C PHE A 109 8.96 -7.43 -1.20
N LEU A 110 9.91 -6.49 -1.30
CA LEU A 110 9.61 -5.08 -1.60
C LEU A 110 8.90 -4.96 -2.96
N THR A 111 9.51 -5.51 -4.02
CA THR A 111 8.96 -5.39 -5.38
C THR A 111 7.63 -6.12 -5.52
N GLY A 112 7.57 -7.38 -5.06
CA GLY A 112 6.35 -8.19 -5.13
C GLY A 112 5.19 -7.59 -4.36
N GLY A 113 5.44 -7.10 -3.14
CA GLY A 113 4.42 -6.46 -2.33
C GLY A 113 3.95 -5.12 -2.89
N LEU A 114 4.85 -4.28 -3.41
CA LEU A 114 4.46 -3.02 -4.06
C LEU A 114 3.59 -3.26 -5.29
N ILE A 115 3.94 -4.25 -6.13
CA ILE A 115 3.11 -4.64 -7.29
C ILE A 115 1.75 -5.13 -6.83
N LEU A 116 1.70 -6.03 -5.86
CA LEU A 116 0.43 -6.58 -5.38
C LEU A 116 -0.47 -5.51 -4.75
N LEU A 117 0.09 -4.61 -3.96
CA LEU A 117 -0.65 -3.49 -3.37
C LEU A 117 -1.16 -2.52 -4.44
N TYR A 118 -0.38 -2.25 -5.48
CA TYR A 118 -0.82 -1.44 -6.61
C TYR A 118 -2.00 -2.11 -7.37
N LEU A 119 -1.92 -3.42 -7.62
CA LEU A 119 -3.01 -4.19 -8.24
C LEU A 119 -4.25 -4.21 -7.34
N ALA A 120 -4.08 -4.43 -6.04
CA ALA A 120 -5.18 -4.37 -5.07
C ALA A 120 -5.86 -2.99 -5.06
N ASN A 121 -5.08 -1.91 -5.19
CA ASN A 121 -5.64 -0.57 -5.32
C ASN A 121 -6.46 -0.41 -6.62
N ALA A 122 -6.01 -0.95 -7.75
CA ALA A 122 -6.78 -0.91 -8.99
C ALA A 122 -8.11 -1.68 -8.86
N VAL A 123 -8.10 -2.84 -8.20
CA VAL A 123 -9.34 -3.59 -7.88
C VAL A 123 -10.24 -2.78 -6.96
N ARG A 124 -9.70 -2.12 -5.95
CA ARG A 124 -10.45 -1.23 -5.05
C ARG A 124 -11.08 -0.04 -5.79
N ILE A 125 -10.36 0.57 -6.74
CA ILE A 125 -10.90 1.65 -7.58
C ILE A 125 -12.09 1.13 -8.41
N GLY A 126 -11.94 -0.04 -9.03
CA GLY A 126 -13.04 -0.70 -9.75
C GLY A 126 -14.23 -1.01 -8.84
N PHE A 127 -13.97 -1.52 -7.64
CA PHE A 127 -15.00 -1.74 -6.62
C PHE A 127 -15.75 -0.44 -6.31
N PHE A 128 -15.04 0.68 -6.13
CA PHE A 128 -15.68 1.97 -5.88
C PHE A 128 -16.58 2.42 -7.02
N ALA A 129 -16.17 2.25 -8.28
CA ALA A 129 -16.98 2.62 -9.43
C ALA A 129 -18.30 1.83 -9.49
N VAL A 130 -18.22 0.50 -9.35
CA VAL A 130 -19.40 -0.39 -9.35
C VAL A 130 -20.27 -0.15 -8.13
N PHE A 131 -19.67 -0.01 -6.95
CA PHE A 131 -20.41 0.18 -5.70
C PHE A 131 -21.16 1.50 -5.67
N ASN A 132 -20.52 2.59 -6.11
CA ASN A 132 -21.17 3.90 -6.19
C ASN A 132 -22.31 3.95 -7.23
N ALA A 133 -22.21 3.17 -8.30
CA ALA A 133 -23.28 3.05 -9.28
C ALA A 133 -24.47 2.22 -8.75
N SER A 134 -24.22 1.19 -7.95
CA SER A 134 -25.24 0.23 -7.49
C SER A 134 -25.86 0.59 -6.15
N LEU A 135 -25.07 1.13 -5.19
CA LEU A 135 -25.47 1.38 -3.80
C LEU A 135 -24.90 2.70 -3.28
N PRO A 136 -25.23 3.86 -3.90
CA PRO A 136 -24.63 5.15 -3.58
C PRO A 136 -24.89 5.62 -2.13
N GLU A 137 -25.97 5.18 -1.51
CA GLU A 137 -26.33 5.51 -0.11
C GLU A 137 -25.34 4.94 0.90
N TYR A 138 -24.64 3.85 0.57
CA TYR A 138 -23.64 3.21 1.45
C TYR A 138 -22.20 3.63 1.14
N TRP A 139 -22.01 4.65 0.30
CA TRP A 139 -20.69 5.12 -0.14
C TRP A 139 -19.69 5.32 1.00
N HIS A 140 -20.11 6.02 2.08
CA HIS A 140 -19.23 6.29 3.21
C HIS A 140 -18.72 5.00 3.86
N VAL A 141 -19.60 4.01 4.05
CA VAL A 141 -19.22 2.72 4.62
C VAL A 141 -18.21 2.01 3.71
N ALA A 142 -18.51 1.94 2.40
CA ALA A 142 -17.63 1.30 1.44
C ALA A 142 -16.26 1.97 1.39
N HIS A 143 -16.22 3.30 1.37
CA HIS A 143 -14.99 4.07 1.33
C HIS A 143 -14.14 3.87 2.60
N ASP A 144 -14.75 4.02 3.79
CA ASP A 144 -14.04 3.99 5.07
C ASP A 144 -13.48 2.59 5.40
N TYR A 145 -14.23 1.54 5.07
CA TYR A 145 -13.83 0.16 5.37
C TYR A 145 -13.02 -0.53 4.25
N SER A 146 -12.95 0.03 3.05
CA SER A 146 -12.27 -0.58 1.92
C SER A 146 -10.79 -0.91 2.18
N SER A 147 -10.07 -0.06 2.92
CA SER A 147 -8.66 -0.30 3.24
C SER A 147 -8.45 -1.55 4.09
N TYR A 148 -9.38 -1.84 5.01
CA TYR A 148 -9.34 -3.05 5.84
C TYR A 148 -9.51 -4.33 5.03
N VAL A 149 -10.28 -4.26 3.94
CA VAL A 149 -10.57 -5.42 3.09
C VAL A 149 -9.47 -5.61 2.02
N PHE A 150 -9.09 -4.54 1.33
CA PHE A 150 -8.21 -4.64 0.17
C PHE A 150 -6.72 -4.62 0.52
N PHE A 151 -6.31 -3.90 1.57
CA PHE A 151 -4.90 -3.67 1.82
C PHE A 151 -4.35 -4.39 3.05
N TYR A 152 -5.03 -4.32 4.19
CA TYR A 152 -4.47 -4.84 5.43
C TYR A 152 -4.18 -6.34 5.38
N PRO A 153 -5.02 -7.20 4.76
CA PRO A 153 -4.67 -8.61 4.62
C PRO A 153 -3.38 -8.82 3.85
N ILE A 154 -3.14 -8.05 2.79
CA ILE A 154 -1.92 -8.13 1.97
C ILE A 154 -0.72 -7.66 2.79
N VAL A 155 -0.79 -6.45 3.36
CA VAL A 155 0.32 -5.87 4.13
C VAL A 155 0.71 -6.77 5.30
N LEU A 156 -0.27 -7.21 6.11
CA LEU A 156 -0.02 -8.05 7.28
C LEU A 156 0.52 -9.43 6.89
N SER A 157 0.00 -10.03 5.80
CA SER A 157 0.52 -11.31 5.30
C SER A 157 1.98 -11.19 4.84
N PHE A 158 2.32 -10.16 4.08
CA PHE A 158 3.70 -9.95 3.61
C PHE A 158 4.64 -9.59 4.76
N TRP A 159 4.20 -8.79 5.73
CA TRP A 159 4.99 -8.51 6.93
C TRP A 159 5.24 -9.76 7.75
N TYR A 160 4.22 -10.58 7.96
CA TYR A 160 4.34 -11.85 8.66
C TYR A 160 5.30 -12.79 7.93
N LEU A 161 5.09 -13.02 6.62
CA LEU A 161 5.97 -13.87 5.81
C LEU A 161 7.41 -13.37 5.81
N TRP A 162 7.63 -12.06 5.72
CA TRP A 162 8.96 -11.45 5.79
C TRP A 162 9.65 -11.73 7.13
N THR A 163 8.93 -11.59 8.24
CA THR A 163 9.52 -11.84 9.57
C THR A 163 9.83 -13.32 9.80
N VAL A 164 8.91 -14.22 9.44
CA VAL A 164 9.09 -15.68 9.59
C VAL A 164 10.23 -16.19 8.71
N TYR A 165 10.29 -15.76 7.46
CA TYR A 165 11.32 -16.16 6.53
C TYR A 165 12.73 -15.78 7.04
N ASN A 166 12.90 -14.56 7.52
CA ASN A 166 14.18 -14.11 8.06
C ASN A 166 14.58 -14.80 9.36
N GLN A 167 13.64 -15.20 10.20
CA GLN A 167 13.95 -15.99 11.39
C GLN A 167 14.50 -17.38 11.02
N GLN A 168 13.92 -18.04 10.05
CA GLN A 168 14.40 -19.35 9.58
C GLN A 168 15.82 -19.29 9.00
N GLU A 169 16.12 -18.27 8.20
CA GLU A 169 17.47 -18.07 7.64
C GLU A 169 18.52 -17.84 8.74
N GLN A 170 18.19 -17.08 9.77
CA GLN A 170 19.10 -16.86 10.90
C GLN A 170 19.39 -18.14 11.70
N ILE A 171 18.39 -19.01 11.87
CA ILE A 171 18.57 -20.31 12.54
C ILE A 171 19.46 -21.23 11.71
N ILE A 172 19.25 -21.31 10.39
CA ILE A 172 20.05 -22.13 9.48
C ILE A 172 21.50 -21.64 9.41
N ALA A 173 21.72 -20.32 9.42
CA ALA A 173 23.06 -19.73 9.39
C ALA A 173 23.83 -19.90 10.71
N ALA A 174 23.15 -20.20 11.82
CA ALA A 174 23.73 -20.42 13.14
C ALA A 174 23.98 -21.90 13.48
N SER A 175 23.47 -22.85 12.68
CA SER A 175 23.70 -24.30 12.79
C SER A 175 24.90 -24.76 11.95
#